data_3b4edd662841090ffadf0883fe793eae
#
_entry.id   3b4edd662841090ffadf0883fe793eae
#
_cell.length_a   1.000
_cell.length_b   1.000
_cell.length_c   1.000
_cell.angle_alpha   90.00
_cell.angle_beta   90.00
_cell.angle_gamma   90.00
#
_symmetry.space_group_name_H-M   'P 1'
#
loop_
_entity.id
_entity.type
_entity.pdbx_description
1 polymer ?
#
loop_
_entity_poly.entity_id
_entity_poly.type
_entity_poly.pdbx_seq_one_letter_code
_entity_poly.pdbx_strand_id
1 'polypeptide(L)'
;MSKIALVTGGTRGSGEAISKKLHNDGHTVIVNYSSNEEAAKKFSDENNIEAFKCDVGSYESCSEMISKIFEKYQKIDILVNNAGITRDAPLHKMTQENWKKVIDVNLNSIFNVTSLVMNKMREEQYGRIVHISS
;
A
#
# COMPACT_ATOMS: atom_id res chain seq x y z
N MET A 1 14.34 17.08 2.96
CA MET A 1 14.55 16.09 4.01
C MET A 1 13.87 14.76 3.65
N SER A 2 14.60 13.67 3.83
CA SER A 2 14.09 12.34 3.47
C SER A 2 13.02 11.86 4.44
N LYS A 3 11.93 11.33 3.90
CA LYS A 3 10.84 10.72 4.66
C LYS A 3 10.72 9.25 4.27
N ILE A 4 10.09 8.47 5.14
CA ILE A 4 9.78 7.06 4.87
C ILE A 4 8.34 7.01 4.35
N ALA A 5 8.16 6.51 3.14
CA ALA A 5 6.85 6.45 2.49
C ALA A 5 6.46 5.00 2.17
N LEU A 6 5.23 4.64 2.50
CA LEU A 6 4.63 3.37 2.10
C LEU A 6 3.54 3.65 1.07
N VAL A 7 3.66 3.01 -0.10
CA VAL A 7 2.68 3.11 -1.18
C VAL A 7 2.06 1.73 -1.39
N THR A 8 0.78 1.57 -1.03
CA THR A 8 0.12 0.29 -1.28
C THR A 8 -0.21 0.17 -2.77
N GLY A 9 -0.04 -1.04 -3.32
CA GLY A 9 -0.20 -1.25 -4.77
C GLY A 9 0.80 -0.47 -5.59
N GLY A 10 2.01 -0.29 -5.09
CA GLY A 10 3.00 0.62 -5.66
C GLY A 10 3.84 0.09 -6.81
N THR A 11 3.60 -1.16 -7.25
CA THR A 11 4.47 -1.78 -8.28
C THR A 11 3.97 -1.59 -9.71
N ARG A 12 2.78 -1.02 -9.90
CA ARG A 12 2.21 -0.83 -11.23
C ARG A 12 1.24 0.35 -11.23
N GLY A 13 0.88 0.81 -12.43
CA GLY A 13 -0.13 1.84 -12.63
C GLY A 13 0.22 3.15 -11.93
N SER A 14 -0.79 3.79 -11.37
CA SER A 14 -0.61 5.06 -10.64
C SER A 14 0.27 4.90 -9.41
N GLY A 15 0.20 3.74 -8.75
CA GLY A 15 1.07 3.46 -7.60
C GLY A 15 2.54 3.43 -7.97
N GLU A 16 2.88 2.87 -9.12
CA GLU A 16 4.25 2.87 -9.64
C GLU A 16 4.73 4.30 -9.90
N ALA A 17 3.90 5.11 -10.55
CA ALA A 17 4.24 6.50 -10.85
C ALA A 17 4.48 7.31 -9.56
N ILE A 18 3.62 7.13 -8.57
CA ILE A 18 3.75 7.79 -7.27
C ILE A 18 5.03 7.35 -6.56
N SER A 19 5.30 6.04 -6.56
CA SER A 19 6.49 5.48 -5.92
C SER A 19 7.77 6.04 -6.53
N LYS A 20 7.84 6.08 -7.85
CA LYS A 20 9.00 6.60 -8.56
C LYS A 20 9.20 8.09 -8.29
N LYS A 21 8.11 8.87 -8.27
CA LYS A 21 8.19 10.30 -7.99
C LYS A 21 8.72 10.57 -6.58
N LEU A 22 8.17 9.88 -5.58
CA LEU A 22 8.65 10.03 -4.21
C LEU A 22 10.10 9.61 -4.06
N HIS A 23 10.49 8.51 -4.73
CA HIS A 23 11.87 8.03 -4.70
C HIS A 23 12.82 9.05 -5.34
N ASN A 24 12.43 9.61 -6.48
CA ASN A 24 13.24 10.61 -7.19
C ASN A 24 13.36 11.91 -6.40
N ASP A 25 12.37 12.21 -5.55
CA ASP A 25 12.43 13.39 -4.69
C ASP A 25 13.28 13.16 -3.44
N GLY A 26 13.90 11.99 -3.29
CA GLY A 26 14.85 11.71 -2.22
C GLY A 26 14.26 10.98 -1.01
N HIS A 27 13.00 10.52 -1.09
CA HIS A 27 12.40 9.77 0.00
C HIS A 27 12.75 8.29 -0.07
N THR A 28 12.73 7.62 1.07
CA THR A 28 12.82 6.18 1.14
C THR A 28 11.42 5.62 0.92
N VAL A 29 11.23 4.90 -0.19
CA VAL A 29 9.92 4.37 -0.56
C VAL A 29 9.87 2.87 -0.35
N ILE A 30 8.76 2.40 0.19
CA ILE A 30 8.44 0.99 0.38
C ILE A 30 7.09 0.79 -0.32
N VAL A 31 6.95 -0.29 -1.06
CA VAL A 31 5.69 -0.60 -1.74
C VAL A 31 5.19 -1.96 -1.30
N ASN A 32 3.89 -2.19 -1.46
CA ASN A 32 3.34 -3.52 -1.33
C ASN A 32 2.73 -3.98 -2.65
N TYR A 33 2.64 -5.30 -2.80
CA TYR A 33 1.94 -5.94 -3.91
C TYR A 33 1.18 -7.15 -3.36
N SER A 34 0.14 -7.60 -4.08
CA SER A 34 -0.68 -8.71 -3.58
C SER A 34 -0.25 -10.08 -4.11
N SER A 35 -0.02 -10.22 -5.41
CA SER A 35 0.17 -11.54 -5.98
C SER A 35 1.23 -11.67 -7.07
N ASN A 36 1.52 -10.65 -7.84
CA ASN A 36 2.45 -10.76 -8.96
C ASN A 36 3.90 -10.59 -8.48
N GLU A 37 4.48 -11.67 -7.99
CA GLU A 37 5.83 -11.65 -7.43
C GLU A 37 6.90 -11.33 -8.46
N GLU A 38 6.74 -11.80 -9.69
CA GLU A 38 7.71 -11.54 -10.75
C GLU A 38 7.76 -10.07 -11.12
N ALA A 39 6.60 -9.45 -11.31
CA ALA A 39 6.52 -8.03 -11.61
C ALA A 39 7.03 -7.17 -10.44
N ALA A 40 6.73 -7.58 -9.20
CA ALA A 40 7.19 -6.86 -8.02
C ALA A 40 8.71 -6.94 -7.87
N LYS A 41 9.29 -8.12 -8.11
CA LYS A 41 10.74 -8.28 -8.06
C LYS A 41 11.42 -7.43 -9.12
N LYS A 42 10.90 -7.43 -10.34
CA LYS A 42 11.43 -6.63 -11.43
C LYS A 42 11.38 -5.14 -11.07
N PHE A 43 10.24 -4.67 -10.57
CA PHE A 43 10.08 -3.28 -10.14
C PHE A 43 11.10 -2.91 -9.05
N SER A 44 11.22 -3.77 -8.05
CA SER A 44 12.12 -3.55 -6.92
C SER A 44 13.58 -3.46 -7.37
N ASP A 45 14.00 -4.38 -8.22
CA ASP A 45 15.37 -4.43 -8.73
C ASP A 45 15.68 -3.23 -9.63
N GLU A 46 14.76 -2.84 -10.51
CA GLU A 46 14.96 -1.73 -11.44
C GLU A 46 14.96 -0.37 -10.76
N ASN A 47 14.23 -0.21 -9.67
CA ASN A 47 14.02 1.10 -9.04
C ASN A 47 14.68 1.23 -7.67
N ASN A 48 15.27 0.16 -7.17
CA ASN A 48 15.88 0.13 -5.83
C ASN A 48 14.87 0.53 -4.75
N ILE A 49 13.67 -0.02 -4.85
CA ILE A 49 12.57 0.20 -3.91
C ILE A 49 12.15 -1.14 -3.35
N GLU A 50 12.09 -1.24 -2.02
CA GLU A 50 11.71 -2.49 -1.37
C GLU A 50 10.21 -2.77 -1.54
N ALA A 51 9.86 -4.02 -1.86
CA ALA A 51 8.48 -4.47 -2.07
C ALA A 51 8.13 -5.59 -1.10
N PHE A 52 6.99 -5.46 -0.44
CA PHE A 52 6.47 -6.48 0.47
C PHE A 52 5.19 -7.09 -0.10
N LYS A 53 5.09 -8.41 0.00
CA LYS A 53 3.85 -9.11 -0.34
C LYS A 53 2.87 -8.97 0.82
N CYS A 54 1.67 -8.50 0.54
CA CYS A 54 0.65 -8.31 1.57
C CYS A 54 -0.73 -8.22 0.93
N ASP A 55 -1.68 -8.97 1.47
CA ASP A 55 -3.09 -8.82 1.12
C ASP A 55 -3.66 -7.70 1.98
N VAL A 56 -3.82 -6.52 1.40
CA VAL A 56 -4.30 -5.33 2.13
C VAL A 56 -5.77 -5.46 2.57
N GLY A 57 -6.51 -6.40 2.00
CA GLY A 57 -7.86 -6.73 2.48
C GLY A 57 -7.88 -7.54 3.76
N SER A 58 -6.72 -8.02 4.21
CA SER A 58 -6.57 -8.81 5.44
C SER A 58 -5.83 -7.99 6.50
N TYR A 59 -6.49 -7.74 7.63
CA TYR A 59 -5.87 -6.99 8.72
C TYR A 59 -4.62 -7.70 9.24
N GLU A 60 -4.69 -9.03 9.38
CA GLU A 60 -3.56 -9.83 9.86
C GLU A 60 -2.35 -9.72 8.94
N SER A 61 -2.57 -9.84 7.62
CA SER A 61 -1.51 -9.68 6.62
C SER A 61 -0.88 -8.29 6.71
N CYS A 62 -1.70 -7.26 6.86
CA CYS A 62 -1.22 -5.89 7.02
C CYS A 62 -0.39 -5.74 8.30
N SER A 63 -0.85 -6.33 9.41
CA SER A 63 -0.15 -6.27 10.69
C SER A 63 1.26 -6.86 10.58
N GLU A 64 1.39 -7.99 9.90
CA GLU A 64 2.70 -8.61 9.67
C GLU A 64 3.62 -7.72 8.84
N MET A 65 3.09 -7.15 7.76
CA MET A 65 3.87 -6.26 6.91
C MET A 65 4.32 -5.00 7.66
N ILE A 66 3.41 -4.35 8.35
CA ILE A 66 3.72 -3.10 9.08
C ILE A 66 4.75 -3.36 10.18
N SER A 67 4.65 -4.51 10.87
CA SER A 67 5.65 -4.89 11.88
C SER A 67 7.04 -5.00 11.28
N LYS A 68 7.15 -5.64 10.12
CA LYS A 68 8.44 -5.79 9.42
C LYS A 68 9.00 -4.43 8.99
N ILE A 69 8.13 -3.54 8.52
CA ILE A 69 8.55 -2.20 8.11
C ILE A 69 9.06 -1.42 9.32
N PHE A 70 8.35 -1.46 10.46
CA PHE A 70 8.79 -0.77 11.66
C PHE A 70 10.09 -1.33 12.23
N GLU A 71 10.31 -2.64 12.12
CA GLU A 71 11.59 -3.23 12.52
C GLU A 71 12.76 -2.67 11.71
N LYS A 72 12.56 -2.50 10.41
CA LYS A 72 13.64 -2.08 9.51
C LYS A 72 13.80 -0.58 9.41
N TYR A 73 12.69 0.15 9.38
CA TYR A 73 12.70 1.60 9.11
C TYR A 73 12.29 2.46 10.28
N GLN A 74 11.77 1.89 11.34
CA GLN A 74 11.34 2.50 12.61
C GLN A 74 10.08 3.35 12.53
N LYS A 75 9.72 3.86 11.35
CA LYS A 75 8.54 4.71 11.19
C LYS A 75 8.02 4.68 9.76
N ILE A 76 6.83 5.24 9.56
CA ILE A 76 6.26 5.56 8.26
C ILE A 76 5.76 7.00 8.36
N ASP A 77 6.34 7.89 7.59
CA ASP A 77 5.97 9.31 7.60
C ASP A 77 4.85 9.62 6.62
N ILE A 78 4.81 8.90 5.50
CA ILE A 78 3.86 9.13 4.42
C ILE A 78 3.21 7.79 4.08
N LEU A 79 1.89 7.77 4.11
CA LEU A 79 1.12 6.60 3.68
C LEU A 79 0.27 6.98 2.48
N VAL A 80 0.45 6.28 1.35
CA VAL A 80 -0.38 6.44 0.18
C VAL A 80 -1.22 5.17 0.00
N ASN A 81 -2.50 5.27 0.30
CA ASN A 81 -3.46 4.18 0.13
C ASN A 81 -3.91 4.17 -1.32
N ASN A 82 -3.23 3.37 -2.15
CA ASN A 82 -3.47 3.30 -3.58
C ASN A 82 -3.98 1.92 -4.03
N ALA A 83 -3.79 0.88 -3.23
CA ALA A 83 -4.22 -0.47 -3.60
C ALA A 83 -5.72 -0.51 -3.90
N GLY A 84 -6.08 -1.16 -4.99
CA GLY A 84 -7.47 -1.30 -5.38
C GLY A 84 -7.62 -2.31 -6.50
N ILE A 85 -8.82 -2.84 -6.64
CA ILE A 85 -9.17 -3.77 -7.71
C ILE A 85 -10.53 -3.38 -8.30
N THR A 86 -10.80 -3.86 -9.52
CA THR A 86 -12.11 -3.77 -10.13
C THR A 86 -12.63 -5.18 -10.42
N ARG A 87 -13.94 -5.32 -10.36
CA ARG A 87 -14.65 -6.55 -10.73
C ARG A 87 -15.94 -6.09 -11.40
N ASP A 88 -15.78 -5.50 -12.61
CA ASP A 88 -16.87 -4.88 -13.32
C ASP A 88 -17.90 -5.91 -13.78
N ALA A 89 -19.17 -5.65 -13.43
CA ALA A 89 -20.31 -6.44 -13.89
C ALA A 89 -21.58 -5.64 -13.67
N PRO A 90 -22.62 -5.86 -14.52
CA PRO A 90 -23.95 -5.31 -14.22
C PRO A 90 -24.39 -5.82 -12.84
N LEU A 91 -25.12 -4.99 -12.11
CA LEU A 91 -25.50 -5.31 -10.72
C LEU A 91 -26.18 -6.68 -10.59
N HIS A 92 -27.06 -7.02 -11.54
CA HIS A 92 -27.78 -8.32 -11.48
C HIS A 92 -26.87 -9.53 -11.76
N LYS A 93 -25.66 -9.31 -12.26
CA LYS A 93 -24.67 -10.36 -12.49
C LYS A 93 -23.53 -10.30 -11.49
N MET A 94 -23.48 -9.26 -10.65
CA MET A 94 -22.44 -9.14 -9.63
C MET A 94 -22.62 -10.22 -8.58
N THR A 95 -21.56 -10.96 -8.30
CA THR A 95 -21.59 -11.99 -7.26
C THR A 95 -21.28 -11.36 -5.91
N GLN A 96 -21.77 -12.00 -4.82
CA GLN A 96 -21.42 -11.58 -3.47
C GLN A 96 -19.90 -11.66 -3.24
N GLU A 97 -19.28 -12.68 -3.81
CA GLU A 97 -17.84 -12.88 -3.71
C GLU A 97 -17.07 -11.70 -4.31
N ASN A 98 -17.43 -11.29 -5.53
CA ASN A 98 -16.78 -10.17 -6.19
C ASN A 98 -17.05 -8.85 -5.47
N TRP A 99 -18.29 -8.64 -5.02
CA TRP A 99 -18.66 -7.46 -4.24
C TRP A 99 -17.82 -7.37 -2.98
N LYS A 100 -17.76 -8.47 -2.21
CA LYS A 100 -16.99 -8.52 -0.98
C LYS A 100 -15.50 -8.27 -1.23
N LYS A 101 -14.95 -8.86 -2.30
CA LYS A 101 -13.54 -8.69 -2.64
C LYS A 101 -13.22 -7.24 -2.94
N VAL A 102 -14.08 -6.55 -3.71
CA VAL A 102 -13.89 -5.13 -4.01
C VAL A 102 -13.94 -4.29 -2.73
N ILE A 103 -14.91 -4.55 -1.85
CA ILE A 103 -15.01 -3.82 -0.58
C ILE A 103 -13.79 -4.09 0.30
N ASP A 104 -13.35 -5.35 0.41
CA ASP A 104 -12.20 -5.70 1.24
C ASP A 104 -10.92 -5.02 0.75
N VAL A 105 -10.69 -5.01 -0.57
CA VAL A 105 -9.46 -4.42 -1.12
C VAL A 105 -9.56 -2.90 -1.21
N ASN A 106 -10.68 -2.36 -1.70
CA ASN A 106 -10.77 -0.93 -1.99
C ASN A 106 -11.16 -0.08 -0.77
N LEU A 107 -11.92 -0.63 0.17
CA LEU A 107 -12.39 0.11 1.32
C LEU A 107 -11.74 -0.34 2.62
N ASN A 108 -11.82 -1.64 2.93
CA ASN A 108 -11.29 -2.14 4.21
C ASN A 108 -9.76 -2.01 4.28
N SER A 109 -9.07 -2.03 3.14
CA SER A 109 -7.62 -1.83 3.11
C SER A 109 -7.22 -0.49 3.71
N ILE A 110 -8.02 0.55 3.50
CA ILE A 110 -7.76 1.89 4.06
C ILE A 110 -7.72 1.80 5.58
N PHE A 111 -8.73 1.18 6.19
CA PHE A 111 -8.75 0.97 7.63
C PHE A 111 -7.58 0.10 8.08
N ASN A 112 -7.38 -1.04 7.40
CA ASN A 112 -6.37 -2.02 7.81
C ASN A 112 -4.98 -1.40 7.89
N VAL A 113 -4.57 -0.69 6.84
CA VAL A 113 -3.23 -0.11 6.79
C VAL A 113 -3.15 1.15 7.66
N THR A 114 -4.12 2.05 7.51
CA THR A 114 -4.10 3.34 8.22
C THR A 114 -4.11 3.15 9.73
N SER A 115 -4.96 2.26 10.25
CA SER A 115 -5.05 2.04 11.70
C SER A 115 -3.73 1.53 12.30
N LEU A 116 -2.98 0.74 11.53
CA LEU A 116 -1.70 0.19 11.98
C LEU A 116 -0.57 1.23 11.95
N VAL A 117 -0.68 2.23 11.08
CA VAL A 117 0.36 3.26 10.89
C VAL A 117 0.08 4.48 11.75
N MET A 118 -1.19 4.80 12.00
CA MET A 118 -1.62 6.05 12.63
C MET A 118 -1.01 6.28 14.01
N ASN A 119 -0.98 5.26 14.86
CA ASN A 119 -0.46 5.42 16.22
C ASN A 119 1.00 5.83 16.21
N LYS A 120 1.79 5.26 15.31
CA LYS A 120 3.21 5.61 15.19
C LYS A 120 3.38 7.05 14.71
N MET A 121 2.56 7.48 13.77
CA MET A 121 2.56 8.87 13.31
C MET A 121 2.23 9.83 14.45
N ARG A 122 1.26 9.47 15.30
CA ARG A 122 0.90 10.29 16.48
C ARG A 122 2.07 10.39 17.46
N GLU A 123 2.75 9.26 17.73
CA GLU A 123 3.92 9.24 18.59
C GLU A 123 5.03 10.15 18.07
N GLU A 124 5.27 10.10 16.75
CA GLU A 124 6.30 10.91 16.10
C GLU A 124 5.87 12.35 15.86
N GLN A 125 4.60 12.67 16.12
CA GLN A 125 4.00 14.00 15.88
C GLN A 125 4.16 14.47 14.43
N TYR A 126 4.18 13.51 13.49
CA TYR A 126 4.26 13.79 12.06
C TYR A 126 3.61 12.66 11.28
N GLY A 127 2.88 13.02 10.24
CA GLY A 127 2.36 12.05 9.29
C GLY A 127 1.57 12.71 8.18
N ARG A 128 1.57 12.07 7.03
CA ARG A 128 0.75 12.46 5.88
C ARG A 128 0.10 11.20 5.32
N ILE A 129 -1.20 11.26 5.12
CA ILE A 129 -1.98 10.13 4.60
C ILE A 129 -2.73 10.61 3.37
N VAL A 130 -2.53 9.90 2.26
CA VAL A 130 -3.18 10.22 0.99
C VAL A 130 -3.99 9.01 0.56
N HIS A 131 -5.26 9.21 0.24
CA HIS A 131 -6.13 8.18 -0.31
C HIS A 131 -6.36 8.45 -1.79
N ILE A 132 -6.07 7.45 -2.62
CA ILE A 132 -6.32 7.55 -4.05
C ILE A 132 -7.67 6.90 -4.34
N SER A 133 -8.56 7.65 -4.97
CA SER A 133 -9.84 7.12 -5.39
C SER A 133 -10.03 7.32 -6.89
N SER A 134 -10.95 6.59 -7.45
CA SER A 134 -11.22 6.63 -8.88
C SER A 134 -12.66 7.04 -9.17
#